data_935a7219faaeea85e928744ff5ca2cd3
#
_entry.id   935a7219faaeea85e928744ff5ca2cd3
#
_cell.length_a   1.000
_cell.length_b   1.000
_cell.length_c   1.000
_cell.angle_alpha   90.00
_cell.angle_beta   90.00
_cell.angle_gamma   90.00
#
_symmetry.space_group_name_H-M   'P 1'
#
loop_
_entity.id
_entity.type
_entity.pdbx_description
1 polymer ?
#
loop_
_entity_poly.entity_id
_entity_poly.type
_entity_poly.pdbx_seq_one_letter_code
_entity_poly.pdbx_strand_id
1 'polypeptide(L)'
;MDSYVNIPENFEKREELYRLMDDILNVIAIDRAFLSNLQQEGGTKYYIITLFVDVNNEPIPNEIVTFVTKTGKQYPGFRIRIYTEHQSEIGLERGALYFIRHCCCGTVIYASPNGENLFDYSEKAMDTLLKRAKRYFAIEMRKVDAFARTADGLIEEGDYAIATFNMHQAYELSFRFLEQMCIGRCKITHSIISHINYSKPFFPTLRPFSVTSDMEDNELLLLLEHAYNVARYGNEFEISIEQVIKIRSDLKAFIQQTQNIFHRHLSICAEVSEVHKNIDEIEPQPIRPKDIDESETSIIAKIKELKEQHYETLKPYIPEKGLFQVSLVTESYLETSFMISNLLKVCIMALEIEHLPNLTIQSPEHNVKEVLGYILDMIPHEEMEFLDKVGKLLL
;
A
#
# COMPACT_ATOMS: atom_id res chain seq x y z
N MET A 1 25.93 -3.83 -30.05
CA MET A 1 25.55 -3.78 -28.63
C MET A 1 25.11 -5.20 -28.27
N ASP A 2 25.96 -5.90 -27.54
CA ASP A 2 25.62 -7.25 -27.07
C ASP A 2 24.50 -7.06 -26.03
N SER A 3 23.29 -7.48 -26.39
CA SER A 3 22.12 -7.31 -25.53
C SER A 3 22.24 -8.25 -24.32
N TYR A 4 22.37 -7.69 -23.14
CA TYR A 4 22.32 -8.41 -21.86
C TYR A 4 20.93 -9.00 -21.57
N VAL A 5 20.06 -9.09 -22.59
CA VAL A 5 18.71 -9.64 -22.49
C VAL A 5 18.78 -11.14 -22.74
N ASN A 6 18.46 -11.93 -21.69
CA ASN A 6 18.49 -13.37 -21.73
C ASN A 6 17.07 -13.95 -21.74
N ILE A 7 16.49 -14.12 -22.92
CA ILE A 7 15.15 -14.69 -23.08
C ILE A 7 15.28 -16.20 -23.36
N PRO A 8 14.51 -17.07 -22.66
CA PRO A 8 14.53 -18.50 -22.90
C PRO A 8 14.31 -18.85 -24.35
N GLU A 9 15.09 -19.79 -24.90
CA GLU A 9 15.05 -20.17 -26.32
C GLU A 9 13.66 -20.67 -26.76
N ASN A 10 12.98 -21.39 -25.88
CA ASN A 10 11.66 -21.99 -26.15
C ASN A 10 10.49 -21.05 -25.83
N PHE A 11 10.74 -19.75 -25.58
CA PHE A 11 9.67 -18.82 -25.26
C PHE A 11 8.88 -18.45 -26.53
N GLU A 12 7.58 -18.72 -26.53
CA GLU A 12 6.72 -18.58 -27.73
C GLU A 12 6.68 -17.17 -28.33
N LYS A 13 6.86 -16.12 -27.50
CA LYS A 13 6.84 -14.71 -27.91
C LYS A 13 8.22 -14.05 -27.81
N ARG A 14 9.25 -14.82 -28.09
CA ARG A 14 10.64 -14.39 -27.90
C ARG A 14 10.99 -13.11 -28.68
N GLU A 15 10.62 -13.05 -29.96
CA GLU A 15 10.88 -11.88 -30.82
C GLU A 15 10.10 -10.64 -30.36
N GLU A 16 8.85 -10.82 -29.93
CA GLU A 16 8.00 -9.74 -29.41
C GLU A 16 8.58 -9.19 -28.10
N LEU A 17 9.09 -10.06 -27.24
CA LEU A 17 9.72 -9.70 -25.98
C LEU A 17 11.05 -8.98 -26.19
N TYR A 18 11.86 -9.40 -27.16
CA TYR A 18 13.11 -8.71 -27.52
C TYR A 18 12.84 -7.27 -27.95
N ARG A 19 11.85 -7.05 -28.84
CA ARG A 19 11.48 -5.71 -29.28
C ARG A 19 10.97 -4.85 -28.13
N LEU A 20 10.12 -5.42 -27.29
CA LEU A 20 9.62 -4.73 -26.11
C LEU A 20 10.77 -4.30 -25.18
N MET A 21 11.72 -5.21 -24.89
CA MET A 21 12.85 -4.88 -24.03
C MET A 21 13.79 -3.86 -24.68
N ASP A 22 14.00 -3.94 -25.97
CA ASP A 22 14.80 -2.96 -26.72
C ASP A 22 14.15 -1.57 -26.68
N ASP A 23 12.85 -1.47 -26.92
CA ASP A 23 12.09 -0.21 -26.80
C ASP A 23 12.24 0.43 -25.42
N ILE A 24 12.24 -0.39 -24.36
CA ILE A 24 12.33 0.09 -22.98
C ILE A 24 13.77 0.48 -22.64
N LEU A 25 14.75 -0.38 -22.91
CA LEU A 25 16.17 -0.18 -22.55
C LEU A 25 16.81 1.01 -23.28
N ASN A 26 16.30 1.36 -24.46
CA ASN A 26 16.77 2.54 -25.19
C ASN A 26 16.34 3.87 -24.55
N VAL A 27 15.37 3.86 -23.63
CA VAL A 27 14.77 5.08 -23.04
C VAL A 27 14.93 5.14 -21.53
N ILE A 28 14.90 3.99 -20.84
CA ILE A 28 14.90 3.94 -19.38
C ILE A 28 16.07 3.10 -18.88
N ALA A 29 16.78 3.62 -17.88
CA ALA A 29 17.74 2.82 -17.12
C ALA A 29 16.98 1.83 -16.22
N ILE A 30 17.27 0.54 -16.38
CA ILE A 30 16.68 -0.53 -15.57
C ILE A 30 17.82 -1.33 -14.94
N ASP A 31 17.63 -1.71 -13.67
CA ASP A 31 18.56 -2.60 -12.98
C ASP A 31 18.27 -4.05 -13.31
N ARG A 32 16.98 -4.40 -13.38
CA ARG A 32 16.57 -5.79 -13.56
C ARG A 32 15.19 -5.92 -14.20
N ALA A 33 15.01 -7.00 -14.95
CA ALA A 33 13.72 -7.40 -15.50
C ALA A 33 13.46 -8.89 -15.30
N PHE A 34 12.24 -9.20 -14.89
CA PHE A 34 11.76 -10.57 -14.68
C PHE A 34 10.59 -10.86 -15.61
N LEU A 35 10.55 -12.10 -16.11
CA LEU A 35 9.44 -12.66 -16.87
C LEU A 35 8.73 -13.72 -16.03
N SER A 36 7.41 -13.66 -15.99
CA SER A 36 6.57 -14.65 -15.33
C SER A 36 5.18 -14.75 -15.98
N ASN A 37 4.46 -15.80 -15.64
CA ASN A 37 3.11 -16.05 -16.17
C ASN A 37 2.06 -15.72 -15.12
N LEU A 38 0.96 -15.07 -15.54
CA LEU A 38 -0.26 -14.91 -14.77
C LEU A 38 -1.40 -15.58 -15.52
N GLN A 39 -2.08 -16.51 -14.84
CA GLN A 39 -3.33 -17.07 -15.35
C GLN A 39 -4.50 -16.24 -14.81
N GLN A 40 -5.33 -15.68 -15.70
CA GLN A 40 -6.58 -15.03 -15.29
C GLN A 40 -7.73 -16.04 -15.25
N GLU A 41 -8.77 -15.68 -14.49
CA GLU A 41 -10.07 -16.39 -14.58
C GLU A 41 -10.58 -16.32 -16.01
N GLY A 42 -10.92 -17.48 -16.59
CA GLY A 42 -11.28 -17.59 -18.01
C GLY A 42 -10.19 -18.13 -18.94
N GLY A 43 -9.02 -18.52 -18.39
CA GLY A 43 -8.00 -19.26 -19.13
C GLY A 43 -7.08 -18.43 -20.01
N THR A 44 -7.23 -17.11 -20.06
CA THR A 44 -6.32 -16.25 -20.82
C THR A 44 -4.98 -16.12 -20.09
N LYS A 45 -3.91 -16.57 -20.72
CA LYS A 45 -2.53 -16.39 -20.24
C LYS A 45 -1.99 -15.02 -20.64
N TYR A 46 -1.48 -14.28 -19.67
CA TYR A 46 -0.67 -13.10 -19.90
C TYR A 46 0.73 -13.34 -19.36
N TYR A 47 1.71 -12.70 -19.98
CA TYR A 47 3.06 -12.63 -19.45
C TYR A 47 3.21 -11.35 -18.63
N ILE A 48 3.71 -11.51 -17.42
CA ILE A 48 4.05 -10.36 -16.57
C ILE A 48 5.53 -10.06 -16.71
N ILE A 49 5.83 -8.82 -17.03
CA ILE A 49 7.19 -8.29 -16.99
C ILE A 49 7.29 -7.36 -15.80
N THR A 50 8.17 -7.69 -14.88
CA THR A 50 8.47 -6.86 -13.72
C THR A 50 9.81 -6.19 -13.93
N LEU A 51 9.81 -4.86 -13.99
CA LEU A 51 10.98 -4.02 -14.19
C LEU A 51 11.36 -3.33 -12.87
N PHE A 52 12.64 -3.35 -12.56
CA PHE A 52 13.22 -2.51 -11.52
C PHE A 52 13.96 -1.37 -12.19
N VAL A 53 13.49 -0.15 -11.93
CA VAL A 53 14.09 1.05 -12.51
C VAL A 53 15.11 1.64 -11.55
N ASP A 54 16.25 2.03 -12.13
CA ASP A 54 17.28 2.78 -11.41
C ASP A 54 16.79 4.22 -11.20
N VAL A 55 16.20 4.47 -10.05
CA VAL A 55 15.81 5.81 -9.62
C VAL A 55 16.33 6.07 -8.21
N ASN A 56 17.10 7.13 -8.07
CA ASN A 56 17.69 7.51 -6.80
C ASN A 56 16.67 8.10 -5.81
N ASN A 57 15.45 8.43 -6.28
CA ASN A 57 14.41 9.03 -5.46
C ASN A 57 13.03 8.44 -5.80
N GLU A 58 12.27 8.07 -4.79
CA GLU A 58 10.84 7.77 -4.91
C GLU A 58 10.01 9.06 -4.80
N PRO A 59 8.86 9.14 -5.49
CA PRO A 59 8.23 8.15 -6.36
C PRO A 59 8.85 8.07 -7.77
N ILE A 60 8.59 6.94 -8.46
CA ILE A 60 8.97 6.76 -9.87
C ILE A 60 8.37 7.91 -10.70
N PRO A 61 9.18 8.63 -11.49
CA PRO A 61 8.71 9.75 -12.30
C PRO A 61 7.53 9.39 -13.21
N ASN A 62 6.57 10.30 -13.32
CA ASN A 62 5.36 10.07 -14.13
C ASN A 62 5.67 9.86 -15.62
N GLU A 63 6.75 10.43 -16.11
CA GLU A 63 7.23 10.27 -17.48
C GLU A 63 7.58 8.80 -17.76
N ILE A 64 8.29 8.15 -16.82
CA ILE A 64 8.64 6.72 -16.89
C ILE A 64 7.36 5.88 -16.87
N VAL A 65 6.45 6.14 -15.92
CA VAL A 65 5.17 5.42 -15.83
C VAL A 65 4.37 5.55 -17.12
N THR A 66 4.31 6.76 -17.67
CA THR A 66 3.57 7.06 -18.91
C THR A 66 4.20 6.36 -20.11
N PHE A 67 5.53 6.41 -20.23
CA PHE A 67 6.26 5.75 -21.31
C PHE A 67 6.03 4.23 -21.27
N VAL A 68 6.27 3.57 -20.12
CA VAL A 68 6.07 2.13 -19.96
C VAL A 68 4.62 1.73 -20.24
N THR A 69 3.65 2.54 -19.81
CA THR A 69 2.24 2.29 -20.08
C THR A 69 1.92 2.37 -21.59
N LYS A 70 2.47 3.35 -22.31
CA LYS A 70 2.29 3.49 -23.76
C LYS A 70 2.95 2.35 -24.52
N THR A 71 4.19 2.01 -24.15
CA THR A 71 4.93 0.89 -24.75
C THR A 71 4.19 -0.43 -24.52
N GLY A 72 3.72 -0.69 -23.30
CA GLY A 72 2.96 -1.91 -22.98
C GLY A 72 1.67 -2.08 -23.79
N LYS A 73 1.02 -0.99 -24.22
CA LYS A 73 -0.16 -1.06 -25.11
C LYS A 73 0.16 -1.59 -26.51
N GLN A 74 1.40 -1.45 -26.97
CA GLN A 74 1.84 -1.95 -28.28
C GLN A 74 2.08 -3.47 -28.24
N TYR A 75 2.23 -4.04 -27.04
CA TYR A 75 2.52 -5.44 -26.79
C TYR A 75 1.44 -6.10 -25.93
N PRO A 76 0.23 -6.34 -26.45
CA PRO A 76 -0.95 -6.72 -25.66
C PRO A 76 -0.83 -8.06 -24.93
N GLY A 77 0.11 -8.93 -25.34
CA GLY A 77 0.40 -10.20 -24.66
C GLY A 77 1.18 -10.04 -23.37
N PHE A 78 1.68 -8.85 -23.08
CA PHE A 78 2.48 -8.55 -21.91
C PHE A 78 1.80 -7.53 -20.98
N ARG A 79 1.99 -7.72 -19.69
CA ARG A 79 1.62 -6.76 -18.64
C ARG A 79 2.89 -6.29 -17.96
N ILE A 80 3.26 -5.04 -18.16
CA ILE A 80 4.49 -4.48 -17.59
C ILE A 80 4.17 -3.83 -16.26
N ARG A 81 5.00 -4.11 -15.28
CA ARG A 81 4.99 -3.49 -13.94
C ARG A 81 6.37 -2.93 -13.64
N ILE A 82 6.40 -1.76 -13.04
CA ILE A 82 7.63 -1.07 -12.67
C ILE A 82 7.65 -0.81 -11.17
N TYR A 83 8.80 -1.09 -10.57
CA TYR A 83 9.07 -0.90 -9.15
C TYR A 83 10.47 -0.32 -8.97
N THR A 84 10.71 0.22 -7.78
CA THR A 84 12.07 0.45 -7.27
C THR A 84 12.53 -0.76 -6.46
N GLU A 85 13.83 -0.91 -6.26
CA GLU A 85 14.36 -1.97 -5.37
C GLU A 85 13.80 -1.80 -3.96
N HIS A 86 13.77 -0.59 -3.43
CA HIS A 86 13.22 -0.28 -2.11
C HIS A 86 11.75 -0.73 -1.94
N GLN A 87 10.90 -0.55 -2.95
CA GLN A 87 9.52 -1.05 -2.92
C GLN A 87 9.47 -2.58 -2.80
N SER A 88 10.40 -3.28 -3.44
CA SER A 88 10.46 -4.74 -3.35
C SER A 88 11.01 -5.23 -2.01
N GLU A 89 11.98 -4.54 -1.43
CA GLU A 89 12.51 -4.84 -0.09
C GLU A 89 11.41 -4.76 0.96
N ILE A 90 10.70 -3.63 1.05
CA ILE A 90 9.54 -3.48 1.93
C ILE A 90 8.47 -4.55 1.65
N GLY A 91 8.23 -4.85 0.37
CA GLY A 91 7.30 -5.90 -0.03
C GLY A 91 7.72 -7.27 0.50
N LEU A 92 8.99 -7.66 0.35
CA LEU A 92 9.52 -8.95 0.80
C LEU A 92 9.61 -9.04 2.34
N GLU A 93 9.85 -7.94 3.03
CA GLU A 93 9.76 -7.90 4.50
C GLU A 93 8.35 -8.28 4.99
N ARG A 94 7.31 -7.89 4.26
CA ARG A 94 5.91 -8.24 4.52
C ARG A 94 5.51 -9.61 3.95
N GLY A 95 6.35 -10.20 3.11
CA GLY A 95 6.05 -11.43 2.39
C GLY A 95 5.11 -11.21 1.20
N ALA A 96 5.22 -10.08 0.48
CA ALA A 96 4.38 -9.77 -0.67
C ALA A 96 4.45 -10.86 -1.73
N LEU A 97 3.34 -11.54 -1.96
CA LEU A 97 3.22 -12.69 -2.85
C LEU A 97 3.54 -12.33 -4.31
N TYR A 98 3.34 -11.05 -4.67
CA TYR A 98 3.72 -10.55 -5.99
C TYR A 98 5.21 -10.76 -6.25
N PHE A 99 6.08 -10.26 -5.37
CA PHE A 99 7.54 -10.37 -5.56
C PHE A 99 8.03 -11.81 -5.42
N ILE A 100 7.44 -12.58 -4.50
CA ILE A 100 7.75 -14.01 -4.39
C ILE A 100 7.48 -14.71 -5.73
N ARG A 101 6.28 -14.54 -6.27
CA ARG A 101 5.85 -15.24 -7.49
C ARG A 101 6.56 -14.74 -8.75
N HIS A 102 6.69 -13.42 -8.91
CA HIS A 102 7.09 -12.80 -10.17
C HIS A 102 8.56 -12.43 -10.25
N CYS A 103 9.26 -12.40 -9.10
CA CYS A 103 10.69 -12.08 -9.04
C CYS A 103 11.49 -13.26 -8.46
N CYS A 104 11.23 -13.71 -7.22
CA CYS A 104 11.99 -14.82 -6.63
C CYS A 104 11.82 -16.13 -7.42
N CYS A 105 10.60 -16.41 -7.94
CA CYS A 105 10.30 -17.56 -8.80
C CYS A 105 10.20 -17.18 -10.29
N GLY A 106 10.46 -15.94 -10.65
CA GLY A 106 10.44 -15.45 -12.04
C GLY A 106 11.75 -15.73 -12.76
N THR A 107 11.69 -15.73 -14.10
CA THR A 107 12.89 -15.84 -14.93
C THR A 107 13.53 -14.47 -15.11
N VAL A 108 14.77 -14.30 -14.71
CA VAL A 108 15.55 -13.07 -14.99
C VAL A 108 15.79 -12.99 -16.50
N ILE A 109 15.26 -11.95 -17.14
CA ILE A 109 15.46 -11.71 -18.59
C ILE A 109 16.42 -10.56 -18.86
N TYR A 110 16.70 -9.72 -17.85
CA TYR A 110 17.69 -8.66 -17.92
C TYR A 110 18.27 -8.41 -16.52
N ALA A 111 19.57 -8.16 -16.46
CA ALA A 111 20.27 -7.66 -15.29
C ALA A 111 21.34 -6.66 -15.70
N SER A 112 21.40 -5.51 -15.04
CA SER A 112 22.47 -4.55 -15.24
C SER A 112 23.79 -5.12 -14.68
N PRO A 113 24.94 -4.72 -15.20
CA PRO A 113 26.25 -5.24 -14.73
C PRO A 113 26.52 -4.97 -13.24
N ASN A 114 25.88 -3.95 -12.68
CA ASN A 114 26.11 -3.47 -11.32
C ASN A 114 24.96 -3.84 -10.36
N GLY A 115 23.92 -4.53 -10.83
CA GLY A 115 22.73 -4.85 -10.03
C GLY A 115 23.01 -5.98 -9.03
N GLU A 116 22.70 -5.75 -7.73
CA GLU A 116 22.74 -6.80 -6.72
C GLU A 116 21.60 -7.81 -6.91
N ASN A 117 21.82 -9.08 -6.54
CA ASN A 117 20.79 -10.11 -6.71
C ASN A 117 19.89 -10.22 -5.48
N LEU A 118 18.97 -9.27 -5.29
CA LEU A 118 18.02 -9.21 -4.17
C LEU A 118 16.99 -10.37 -4.16
N PHE A 119 16.83 -11.10 -5.25
CA PHE A 119 15.75 -12.10 -5.42
C PHE A 119 16.26 -13.54 -5.48
N ASP A 120 17.50 -13.78 -5.10
CA ASP A 120 18.07 -15.13 -5.01
C ASP A 120 17.79 -15.70 -3.61
N TYR A 121 16.67 -16.39 -3.48
CA TYR A 121 16.23 -16.99 -2.21
C TYR A 121 16.38 -18.51 -2.24
N SER A 122 17.02 -19.04 -1.22
CA SER A 122 17.03 -20.48 -0.96
C SER A 122 15.64 -20.97 -0.52
N GLU A 123 15.38 -22.28 -0.66
CA GLU A 123 14.11 -22.90 -0.24
C GLU A 123 13.72 -22.53 1.21
N LYS A 124 14.68 -22.57 2.14
CA LYS A 124 14.44 -22.19 3.54
C LYS A 124 14.06 -20.71 3.70
N ALA A 125 14.64 -19.83 2.89
CA ALA A 125 14.28 -18.41 2.91
C ALA A 125 12.89 -18.17 2.31
N MET A 126 12.49 -18.94 1.28
CA MET A 126 11.14 -18.88 0.70
C MET A 126 10.07 -19.28 1.70
N ASP A 127 10.29 -20.37 2.49
CA ASP A 127 9.38 -20.74 3.58
C ASP A 127 9.21 -19.58 4.59
N THR A 128 10.28 -18.87 4.91
CA THR A 128 10.23 -17.70 5.77
C THR A 128 9.40 -16.58 5.18
N LEU A 129 9.50 -16.31 3.88
CA LEU A 129 8.70 -15.29 3.20
C LEU A 129 7.21 -15.64 3.21
N LEU A 130 6.86 -16.91 2.98
CA LEU A 130 5.46 -17.36 3.04
C LEU A 130 4.89 -17.28 4.46
N LYS A 131 5.69 -17.57 5.50
CA LYS A 131 5.30 -17.35 6.90
C LYS A 131 5.07 -15.87 7.21
N ARG A 132 5.91 -14.96 6.68
CA ARG A 132 5.70 -13.51 6.79
C ARG A 132 4.40 -13.09 6.12
N ALA A 133 4.10 -13.61 4.93
CA ALA A 133 2.84 -13.35 4.22
C ALA A 133 1.62 -13.72 5.06
N LYS A 134 1.61 -14.94 5.67
CA LYS A 134 0.53 -15.38 6.56
C LYS A 134 0.39 -14.47 7.79
N ARG A 135 1.51 -14.09 8.40
CA ARG A 135 1.50 -13.18 9.56
C ARG A 135 0.95 -11.82 9.20
N TYR A 136 1.37 -11.26 8.08
CA TYR A 136 0.89 -9.96 7.62
C TYR A 136 -0.62 -10.02 7.31
N PHE A 137 -1.09 -11.08 6.63
CA PHE A 137 -2.51 -11.34 6.42
C PHE A 137 -3.30 -11.31 7.73
N ALA A 138 -2.85 -12.05 8.75
CA ALA A 138 -3.55 -12.11 10.04
C ALA A 138 -3.62 -10.74 10.74
N ILE A 139 -2.59 -9.90 10.58
CA ILE A 139 -2.56 -8.54 11.14
C ILE A 139 -3.55 -7.64 10.41
N GLU A 140 -3.50 -7.61 9.08
CA GLU A 140 -4.34 -6.72 8.28
C GLU A 140 -5.83 -7.12 8.35
N MET A 141 -6.14 -8.43 8.31
CA MET A 141 -7.53 -8.88 8.43
C MET A 141 -8.12 -8.56 9.80
N ARG A 142 -7.34 -8.54 10.89
CA ARG A 142 -7.84 -8.07 12.19
C ARG A 142 -8.29 -6.61 12.17
N LYS A 143 -7.61 -5.75 11.39
CA LYS A 143 -8.04 -4.35 11.22
C LYS A 143 -9.35 -4.27 10.46
N VAL A 144 -9.46 -5.01 9.35
CA VAL A 144 -10.69 -5.11 8.56
C VAL A 144 -11.86 -5.59 9.43
N ASP A 145 -11.66 -6.65 10.19
CA ASP A 145 -12.67 -7.20 11.10
C ASP A 145 -13.04 -6.23 12.24
N ALA A 146 -12.10 -5.42 12.71
CA ALA A 146 -12.38 -4.41 13.73
C ALA A 146 -13.32 -3.34 13.18
N PHE A 147 -13.08 -2.79 11.99
CA PHE A 147 -13.98 -1.83 11.35
C PHE A 147 -15.37 -2.45 11.06
N ALA A 148 -15.39 -3.68 10.55
CA ALA A 148 -16.66 -4.38 10.29
C ALA A 148 -17.49 -4.59 11.56
N ARG A 149 -16.87 -4.99 12.68
CA ARG A 149 -17.56 -5.14 13.98
C ARG A 149 -18.01 -3.80 14.57
N THR A 150 -17.20 -2.74 14.41
CA THR A 150 -17.59 -1.39 14.84
C THR A 150 -18.84 -0.94 14.07
N ALA A 151 -18.86 -1.19 12.75
CA ALA A 151 -20.05 -0.90 11.94
C ALA A 151 -21.29 -1.68 12.43
N ASP A 152 -21.14 -2.96 12.80
CA ASP A 152 -22.24 -3.78 13.34
C ASP A 152 -22.82 -3.15 14.62
N GLY A 153 -21.99 -2.72 15.58
CA GLY A 153 -22.45 -2.05 16.80
C GLY A 153 -23.17 -0.72 16.52
N LEU A 154 -22.62 0.09 15.61
CA LEU A 154 -23.25 1.37 15.24
C LEU A 154 -24.59 1.19 14.52
N ILE A 155 -24.76 0.12 13.75
CA ILE A 155 -26.07 -0.22 13.16
C ILE A 155 -27.09 -0.53 14.26
N GLU A 156 -26.69 -1.27 15.30
CA GLU A 156 -27.57 -1.59 16.45
C GLU A 156 -27.95 -0.32 17.25
N GLU A 157 -27.05 0.66 17.32
CA GLU A 157 -27.28 1.96 17.96
C GLU A 157 -28.10 2.93 17.09
N GLY A 158 -28.29 2.63 15.80
CA GLY A 158 -29.00 3.46 14.83
C GLY A 158 -28.14 4.57 14.20
N ASP A 159 -26.83 4.56 14.41
CA ASP A 159 -25.89 5.51 13.78
C ASP A 159 -25.41 4.98 12.41
N TYR A 160 -26.29 5.07 11.43
CA TYR A 160 -26.09 4.52 10.10
C TYR A 160 -25.01 5.25 9.30
N ALA A 161 -24.83 6.54 9.53
CA ALA A 161 -23.82 7.34 8.85
C ALA A 161 -22.42 6.89 9.22
N ILE A 162 -22.12 6.81 10.51
CA ILE A 162 -20.81 6.38 11.00
C ILE A 162 -20.59 4.88 10.75
N ALA A 163 -21.66 4.06 10.81
CA ALA A 163 -21.57 2.65 10.40
C ALA A 163 -21.11 2.50 8.94
N THR A 164 -21.67 3.30 8.02
CA THR A 164 -21.31 3.26 6.60
C THR A 164 -19.87 3.71 6.37
N PHE A 165 -19.40 4.72 7.11
CA PHE A 165 -17.99 5.12 7.08
C PHE A 165 -17.06 3.97 7.54
N ASN A 166 -17.40 3.28 8.63
CA ASN A 166 -16.61 2.14 9.09
C ASN A 166 -16.60 0.99 8.07
N MET A 167 -17.74 0.74 7.41
CA MET A 167 -17.79 -0.23 6.30
C MET A 167 -16.91 0.20 5.14
N HIS A 168 -16.90 1.49 4.77
CA HIS A 168 -15.97 2.03 3.75
C HIS A 168 -14.52 1.73 4.12
N GLN A 169 -14.11 1.97 5.37
CA GLN A 169 -12.75 1.68 5.83
C GLN A 169 -12.40 0.19 5.72
N ALA A 170 -13.33 -0.71 6.02
CA ALA A 170 -13.12 -2.15 5.87
C ALA A 170 -12.93 -2.56 4.40
N TYR A 171 -13.69 -1.99 3.46
CA TYR A 171 -13.46 -2.20 2.02
C TYR A 171 -12.10 -1.67 1.57
N GLU A 172 -11.77 -0.43 1.92
CA GLU A 172 -10.50 0.21 1.55
C GLU A 172 -9.31 -0.63 2.02
N LEU A 173 -9.28 -1.01 3.31
CA LEU A 173 -8.21 -1.83 3.87
C LEU A 173 -8.09 -3.19 3.19
N SER A 174 -9.21 -3.81 2.82
CA SER A 174 -9.24 -5.08 2.09
C SER A 174 -8.59 -4.95 0.71
N PHE A 175 -8.91 -3.88 -0.04
CA PHE A 175 -8.25 -3.57 -1.31
C PHE A 175 -6.76 -3.31 -1.13
N ARG A 176 -6.40 -2.43 -0.21
CA ARG A 176 -5.00 -2.06 0.06
C ARG A 176 -4.16 -3.27 0.42
N PHE A 177 -4.72 -4.18 1.23
CA PHE A 177 -4.07 -5.43 1.56
C PHE A 177 -3.79 -6.30 0.32
N LEU A 178 -4.80 -6.56 -0.53
CA LEU A 178 -4.61 -7.36 -1.74
C LEU A 178 -3.66 -6.68 -2.73
N GLU A 179 -3.76 -5.37 -2.89
CA GLU A 179 -2.87 -4.59 -3.75
C GLU A 179 -1.42 -4.70 -3.28
N GLN A 180 -1.17 -4.53 -1.98
CA GLN A 180 0.16 -4.67 -1.41
C GLN A 180 0.70 -6.09 -1.57
N MET A 181 -0.11 -7.10 -1.29
CA MET A 181 0.34 -8.49 -1.27
C MET A 181 0.40 -9.13 -2.66
N CYS A 182 -0.58 -8.87 -3.52
CA CYS A 182 -0.74 -9.61 -4.78
C CYS A 182 -0.44 -8.76 -6.03
N ILE A 183 -0.32 -7.43 -5.88
CA ILE A 183 0.11 -6.51 -6.95
C ILE A 183 1.48 -5.91 -6.65
N GLY A 184 1.98 -6.02 -5.39
CA GLY A 184 3.29 -5.52 -4.96
C GLY A 184 3.30 -4.04 -4.54
N ARG A 185 2.23 -3.29 -4.81
CA ARG A 185 2.09 -1.89 -4.43
C ARG A 185 0.61 -1.52 -4.30
N CYS A 186 0.24 -0.87 -3.19
CA CYS A 186 -1.10 -0.33 -3.04
C CYS A 186 -1.24 1.05 -3.72
N LYS A 187 -2.45 1.35 -4.17
CA LYS A 187 -2.81 2.69 -4.63
C LYS A 187 -3.05 3.60 -3.42
N ILE A 188 -2.45 4.78 -3.42
CA ILE A 188 -2.64 5.78 -2.37
C ILE A 188 -3.90 6.58 -2.71
N THR A 189 -5.01 6.19 -2.15
CA THR A 189 -6.33 6.83 -2.34
C THR A 189 -7.28 6.29 -1.27
N HIS A 190 -8.35 7.03 -1.00
CA HIS A 190 -9.48 6.56 -0.19
C HIS A 190 -10.69 6.18 -1.05
N SER A 191 -10.62 6.34 -2.36
CA SER A 191 -11.71 6.02 -3.28
C SER A 191 -11.76 4.52 -3.57
N ILE A 192 -12.85 3.86 -3.20
CA ILE A 192 -13.13 2.45 -3.51
C ILE A 192 -13.20 2.25 -5.02
N ILE A 193 -13.82 3.16 -5.76
CA ILE A 193 -13.87 3.12 -7.23
C ILE A 193 -12.47 3.14 -7.83
N SER A 194 -11.57 3.94 -7.28
CA SER A 194 -10.18 3.98 -7.72
C SER A 194 -9.45 2.66 -7.44
N HIS A 195 -9.70 2.02 -6.29
CA HIS A 195 -9.16 0.71 -5.97
C HIS A 195 -9.72 -0.38 -6.89
N ILE A 196 -11.03 -0.37 -7.18
CA ILE A 196 -11.66 -1.29 -8.15
C ILE A 196 -10.93 -1.20 -9.50
N ASN A 197 -10.78 0.02 -10.04
CA ASN A 197 -10.15 0.23 -11.34
C ASN A 197 -8.67 -0.20 -11.36
N TYR A 198 -7.96 0.04 -10.27
CA TYR A 198 -6.55 -0.35 -10.13
C TYR A 198 -6.38 -1.88 -10.03
N SER A 199 -7.24 -2.55 -9.28
CA SER A 199 -7.18 -3.99 -9.01
C SER A 199 -7.80 -4.85 -10.13
N LYS A 200 -8.70 -4.29 -10.94
CA LYS A 200 -9.44 -5.00 -11.99
C LYS A 200 -8.60 -5.85 -12.95
N PRO A 201 -7.40 -5.42 -13.40
CA PRO A 201 -6.56 -6.26 -14.26
C PRO A 201 -6.04 -7.55 -13.60
N PHE A 202 -6.02 -7.61 -12.26
CA PHE A 202 -5.54 -8.75 -11.46
C PHE A 202 -6.68 -9.55 -10.87
N PHE A 203 -7.74 -8.87 -10.44
CA PHE A 203 -8.90 -9.44 -9.77
C PHE A 203 -10.17 -8.92 -10.44
N PRO A 204 -10.49 -9.38 -11.66
CA PRO A 204 -11.59 -8.82 -12.45
C PRO A 204 -12.96 -8.98 -11.79
N THR A 205 -13.12 -9.97 -10.90
CA THR A 205 -14.37 -10.25 -10.18
C THR A 205 -14.44 -9.59 -8.80
N LEU A 206 -13.32 -9.02 -8.31
CA LEU A 206 -13.26 -8.37 -7.00
C LEU A 206 -13.84 -6.96 -7.09
N ARG A 207 -15.07 -6.80 -6.66
CA ARG A 207 -15.74 -5.49 -6.54
C ARG A 207 -16.85 -5.56 -5.51
N PRO A 208 -17.09 -4.48 -4.75
CA PRO A 208 -18.31 -4.33 -3.98
C PRO A 208 -19.54 -4.38 -4.89
N PHE A 209 -20.65 -4.85 -4.36
CA PHE A 209 -21.92 -4.94 -5.06
C PHE A 209 -21.78 -5.67 -6.38
N SER A 210 -21.67 -6.99 -6.27
CA SER A 210 -21.36 -7.88 -7.37
C SER A 210 -22.55 -8.04 -8.30
N VAL A 211 -22.31 -7.83 -9.60
CA VAL A 211 -22.77 -8.70 -10.68
C VAL A 211 -24.01 -8.31 -11.48
N THR A 212 -24.95 -7.58 -10.97
CA THR A 212 -25.97 -7.05 -11.87
C THR A 212 -25.67 -5.59 -12.15
N SER A 213 -25.79 -5.18 -13.39
CA SER A 213 -25.71 -3.78 -13.82
C SER A 213 -26.92 -2.97 -13.32
N ASP A 214 -27.42 -3.30 -12.14
CA ASP A 214 -28.58 -2.64 -11.56
C ASP A 214 -28.20 -1.25 -11.09
N MET A 215 -29.04 -0.29 -11.39
CA MET A 215 -28.85 1.11 -10.95
C MET A 215 -28.66 1.19 -9.44
N GLU A 216 -29.34 0.33 -8.68
CA GLU A 216 -29.27 0.26 -7.22
C GLU A 216 -27.85 -0.07 -6.70
N ASP A 217 -27.13 -0.99 -7.32
CA ASP A 217 -25.75 -1.35 -6.92
C ASP A 217 -24.78 -0.19 -7.11
N ASN A 218 -24.95 0.59 -8.17
CA ASN A 218 -24.16 1.79 -8.41
C ASN A 218 -24.47 2.90 -7.41
N GLU A 219 -25.72 3.04 -7.00
CA GLU A 219 -26.13 3.99 -5.97
C GLU A 219 -25.52 3.63 -4.61
N LEU A 220 -25.52 2.35 -4.22
CA LEU A 220 -24.89 1.89 -2.98
C LEU A 220 -23.37 2.14 -2.99
N LEU A 221 -22.70 1.94 -4.12
CA LEU A 221 -21.29 2.24 -4.26
C LEU A 221 -21.01 3.74 -4.12
N LEU A 222 -21.85 4.59 -4.71
CA LEU A 222 -21.73 6.04 -4.57
C LEU A 222 -22.02 6.51 -3.12
N LEU A 223 -23.00 5.91 -2.43
CA LEU A 223 -23.25 6.17 -1.02
C LEU A 223 -22.03 5.78 -0.18
N LEU A 224 -21.43 4.63 -0.43
CA LEU A 224 -20.23 4.16 0.26
C LEU A 224 -19.04 5.12 0.04
N GLU A 225 -18.81 5.59 -1.18
CA GLU A 225 -17.79 6.60 -1.50
C GLU A 225 -18.09 7.93 -0.79
N HIS A 226 -19.36 8.33 -0.77
CA HIS A 226 -19.77 9.59 -0.15
C HIS A 226 -19.63 9.57 1.38
N ALA A 227 -19.87 8.42 2.01
CA ALA A 227 -19.75 8.26 3.46
C ALA A 227 -18.37 8.65 3.99
N TYR A 228 -17.29 8.35 3.25
CA TYR A 228 -15.95 8.76 3.61
C TYR A 228 -15.79 10.28 3.69
N ASN A 229 -16.33 10.99 2.72
CA ASN A 229 -16.20 12.46 2.64
C ASN A 229 -17.05 13.15 3.70
N VAL A 230 -18.27 12.67 3.90
CA VAL A 230 -19.25 13.32 4.79
C VAL A 230 -18.93 13.06 6.26
N ALA A 231 -18.52 11.88 6.63
CA ALA A 231 -18.13 11.57 8.01
C ALA A 231 -16.99 12.46 8.52
N ARG A 232 -16.16 13.01 7.59
CA ARG A 232 -15.04 13.90 7.93
C ARG A 232 -15.37 15.38 7.83
N TYR A 233 -16.24 15.78 6.90
CA TYR A 233 -16.38 17.18 6.50
C TYR A 233 -17.82 17.67 6.38
N GLY A 234 -18.81 16.80 6.49
CA GLY A 234 -20.19 17.12 6.19
C GLY A 234 -21.13 16.93 7.36
N ASN A 235 -22.27 17.65 7.31
CA ASN A 235 -23.27 17.64 8.35
C ASN A 235 -24.53 16.85 7.98
N GLU A 236 -24.69 16.42 6.73
CA GLU A 236 -25.91 15.76 6.26
C GLU A 236 -25.56 14.57 5.36
N PHE A 237 -25.55 13.38 5.94
CA PHE A 237 -25.49 12.12 5.21
C PHE A 237 -26.71 11.30 5.59
N GLU A 238 -27.61 11.19 4.63
CA GLU A 238 -28.81 10.37 4.79
C GLU A 238 -28.61 9.02 4.13
N ILE A 239 -28.82 7.96 4.88
CA ILE A 239 -28.82 6.58 4.40
C ILE A 239 -29.90 5.79 5.12
N SER A 240 -30.68 5.01 4.38
CA SER A 240 -31.71 4.18 4.97
C SER A 240 -31.15 2.92 5.61
N ILE A 241 -31.89 2.35 6.56
CA ILE A 241 -31.51 1.08 7.21
C ILE A 241 -31.40 -0.06 6.19
N GLU A 242 -32.26 -0.08 5.17
CA GLU A 242 -32.23 -1.09 4.11
C GLU A 242 -30.94 -1.02 3.31
N GLN A 243 -30.49 0.19 2.97
CA GLN A 243 -29.22 0.42 2.26
C GLN A 243 -28.02 -0.01 3.12
N VAL A 244 -28.00 0.36 4.39
CA VAL A 244 -26.95 -0.04 5.35
C VAL A 244 -26.86 -1.57 5.47
N ILE A 245 -28.00 -2.27 5.60
CA ILE A 245 -28.03 -3.73 5.70
C ILE A 245 -27.50 -4.37 4.41
N LYS A 246 -27.83 -3.83 3.22
CA LYS A 246 -27.29 -4.31 1.95
C LYS A 246 -25.77 -4.13 1.88
N ILE A 247 -25.24 -2.95 2.21
CA ILE A 247 -23.80 -2.67 2.24
C ILE A 247 -23.10 -3.63 3.22
N ARG A 248 -23.67 -3.84 4.41
CA ARG A 248 -23.13 -4.77 5.41
C ARG A 248 -23.07 -6.21 4.92
N SER A 249 -24.14 -6.67 4.24
CA SER A 249 -24.20 -8.02 3.68
C SER A 249 -23.14 -8.21 2.59
N ASP A 250 -23.01 -7.25 1.71
CA ASP A 250 -21.99 -7.27 0.65
C ASP A 250 -20.56 -7.22 1.22
N LEU A 251 -20.31 -6.39 2.24
CA LEU A 251 -19.01 -6.30 2.91
C LEU A 251 -18.53 -7.67 3.44
N LYS A 252 -19.43 -8.46 4.05
CA LYS A 252 -19.08 -9.81 4.52
C LYS A 252 -18.63 -10.72 3.37
N ALA A 253 -19.36 -10.68 2.26
CA ALA A 253 -19.01 -11.44 1.07
C ALA A 253 -17.69 -10.96 0.46
N PHE A 254 -17.47 -9.66 0.43
CA PHE A 254 -16.26 -9.03 -0.09
C PHE A 254 -15.02 -9.40 0.75
N ILE A 255 -15.11 -9.37 2.09
CA ILE A 255 -14.04 -9.79 2.99
C ILE A 255 -13.69 -11.27 2.74
N GLN A 256 -14.70 -12.14 2.63
CA GLN A 256 -14.48 -13.56 2.33
C GLN A 256 -13.80 -13.75 0.96
N GLN A 257 -14.20 -12.99 -0.05
CA GLN A 257 -13.58 -13.04 -1.37
C GLN A 257 -12.12 -12.56 -1.31
N THR A 258 -11.84 -11.51 -0.55
CA THR A 258 -10.48 -11.01 -0.29
C THR A 258 -9.59 -12.11 0.30
N GLN A 259 -10.07 -12.79 1.33
CA GLN A 259 -9.36 -13.91 1.97
C GLN A 259 -9.12 -15.07 0.99
N ASN A 260 -10.11 -15.45 0.21
CA ASN A 260 -10.01 -16.52 -0.79
C ASN A 260 -8.97 -16.19 -1.87
N ILE A 261 -8.94 -14.94 -2.35
CA ILE A 261 -7.92 -14.48 -3.31
C ILE A 261 -6.52 -14.60 -2.72
N PHE A 262 -6.33 -14.10 -1.49
CA PHE A 262 -5.04 -14.20 -0.82
C PHE A 262 -4.57 -15.65 -0.66
N HIS A 263 -5.42 -16.53 -0.15
CA HIS A 263 -5.07 -17.94 0.06
C HIS A 263 -4.75 -18.66 -1.25
N ARG A 264 -5.50 -18.38 -2.32
CA ARG A 264 -5.19 -18.91 -3.65
C ARG A 264 -3.80 -18.46 -4.14
N HIS A 265 -3.45 -17.17 -3.99
CA HIS A 265 -2.13 -16.67 -4.36
C HIS A 265 -1.02 -17.25 -3.49
N LEU A 266 -1.28 -17.42 -2.19
CA LEU A 266 -0.34 -18.05 -1.27
C LEU A 266 -0.06 -19.51 -1.67
N SER A 267 -1.08 -20.29 -2.00
CA SER A 267 -0.93 -21.67 -2.49
C SER A 267 -0.12 -21.73 -3.78
N ILE A 268 -0.41 -20.86 -4.75
CA ILE A 268 0.37 -20.78 -6.00
C ILE A 268 1.86 -20.48 -5.70
N CYS A 269 2.16 -19.54 -4.79
CA CYS A 269 3.53 -19.25 -4.41
C CYS A 269 4.21 -20.45 -3.74
N ALA A 270 3.50 -21.18 -2.89
CA ALA A 270 4.01 -22.39 -2.24
C ALA A 270 4.30 -23.50 -3.26
N GLU A 271 3.40 -23.72 -4.22
CA GLU A 271 3.57 -24.70 -5.31
C GLU A 271 4.79 -24.40 -6.17
N VAL A 272 4.93 -23.14 -6.58
CA VAL A 272 6.04 -22.69 -7.46
C VAL A 272 7.37 -22.73 -6.73
N SER A 273 7.39 -22.55 -5.41
CA SER A 273 8.60 -22.59 -4.59
C SER A 273 8.99 -23.99 -4.08
N GLU A 274 8.22 -25.03 -4.44
CA GLU A 274 8.41 -26.42 -4.00
C GLU A 274 8.34 -26.62 -2.46
N VAL A 275 7.85 -25.64 -1.73
CA VAL A 275 7.72 -25.66 -0.26
C VAL A 275 6.40 -26.27 0.16
N HIS A 276 6.15 -27.54 -0.17
CA HIS A 276 4.84 -28.17 0.03
C HIS A 276 4.56 -28.71 1.45
N LYS A 277 5.54 -28.83 2.34
CA LYS A 277 5.38 -29.75 3.49
C LYS A 277 5.12 -29.12 4.85
N ASN A 278 5.24 -27.81 5.06
CA ASN A 278 5.20 -27.21 6.40
C ASN A 278 4.25 -26.02 6.57
N ILE A 279 3.27 -25.85 5.67
CA ILE A 279 2.45 -24.63 5.67
C ILE A 279 1.20 -24.75 6.56
N ASP A 280 0.75 -25.95 6.90
CA ASP A 280 -0.57 -26.19 7.50
C ASP A 280 -0.67 -26.06 9.03
N GLU A 281 0.42 -25.90 9.77
CA GLU A 281 0.40 -25.88 11.24
C GLU A 281 1.02 -24.62 11.85
N ILE A 282 0.46 -23.44 11.65
CA ILE A 282 0.76 -22.31 12.54
C ILE A 282 -0.52 -21.51 12.82
N GLU A 283 -1.22 -21.87 13.88
CA GLU A 283 -2.10 -20.94 14.59
C GLU A 283 -1.30 -19.69 15.01
N PRO A 284 -1.85 -18.50 14.92
CA PRO A 284 -1.18 -17.29 15.37
C PRO A 284 -1.04 -17.33 16.88
N GLN A 285 0.11 -17.79 17.37
CA GLN A 285 0.44 -17.65 18.77
C GLN A 285 0.65 -16.16 19.10
N PRO A 286 0.06 -15.65 20.17
CA PRO A 286 0.35 -14.31 20.65
C PRO A 286 1.85 -14.23 20.96
N ILE A 287 2.51 -13.20 20.44
CA ILE A 287 3.92 -12.94 20.69
C ILE A 287 4.08 -12.72 22.20
N ARG A 288 4.62 -13.72 22.90
CA ARG A 288 5.23 -13.48 24.21
C ARG A 288 6.61 -12.87 23.95
N PRO A 289 6.96 -11.78 24.63
CA PRO A 289 8.30 -11.21 24.53
C PRO A 289 9.27 -12.10 25.30
N LYS A 290 9.76 -13.16 24.68
CA LYS A 290 10.86 -13.98 25.18
C LYS A 290 11.58 -14.57 23.99
N ASP A 291 12.70 -13.98 23.73
CA ASP A 291 13.96 -14.41 23.16
C ASP A 291 14.64 -13.20 22.49
N ILE A 292 14.82 -12.15 23.29
CA ILE A 292 15.67 -11.00 22.94
C ILE A 292 17.05 -11.38 23.47
N ASP A 293 18.01 -11.54 22.58
CA ASP A 293 19.42 -11.74 22.89
C ASP A 293 19.94 -10.60 23.79
N GLU A 294 20.89 -10.85 24.70
CA GLU A 294 21.41 -9.85 25.64
C GLU A 294 22.00 -8.62 24.96
N SER A 295 22.45 -8.73 23.70
CA SER A 295 22.91 -7.61 22.87
C SER A 295 21.78 -6.66 22.48
N GLU A 296 20.59 -7.17 22.15
CA GLU A 296 19.40 -6.36 21.83
C GLU A 296 18.86 -5.65 23.08
N THR A 297 18.96 -6.27 24.25
CA THR A 297 18.53 -5.66 25.52
C THR A 297 19.34 -4.40 25.84
N SER A 298 20.64 -4.38 25.51
CA SER A 298 21.51 -3.23 25.70
C SER A 298 21.15 -2.08 24.76
N ILE A 299 20.81 -2.36 23.52
CA ILE A 299 20.38 -1.36 22.51
C ILE A 299 19.02 -0.78 22.90
N ILE A 300 18.07 -1.62 23.29
CA ILE A 300 16.73 -1.18 23.74
C ILE A 300 16.82 -0.29 24.99
N ALA A 301 17.72 -0.61 25.93
CA ALA A 301 17.95 0.24 27.11
C ALA A 301 18.49 1.61 26.73
N LYS A 302 19.46 1.70 25.82
CA LYS A 302 19.98 2.97 25.28
C LYS A 302 18.94 3.77 24.51
N ILE A 303 18.10 3.10 23.70
CA ILE A 303 17.00 3.74 22.99
C ILE A 303 15.98 4.32 23.97
N LYS A 304 15.66 3.62 25.06
CA LYS A 304 14.78 4.14 26.12
C LYS A 304 15.35 5.35 26.81
N GLU A 305 16.63 5.32 27.15
CA GLU A 305 17.34 6.47 27.77
C GLU A 305 17.36 7.68 26.84
N LEU A 306 17.67 7.51 25.56
CA LEU A 306 17.63 8.57 24.55
C LEU A 306 16.20 9.12 24.35
N LYS A 307 15.19 8.25 24.40
CA LYS A 307 13.79 8.65 24.34
C LYS A 307 13.44 9.59 25.51
N GLU A 308 13.82 9.26 26.72
CA GLU A 308 13.56 10.09 27.91
C GLU A 308 14.27 11.44 27.84
N GLN A 309 15.46 11.53 27.21
CA GLN A 309 16.22 12.75 27.05
C GLN A 309 15.68 13.68 25.95
N HIS A 310 15.09 13.14 24.89
CA HIS A 310 14.77 13.89 23.67
C HIS A 310 13.26 14.03 23.36
N TYR A 311 12.37 13.31 24.08
CA TYR A 311 10.91 13.43 23.88
C TYR A 311 10.30 14.59 24.68
N GLU A 312 10.87 15.80 24.57
CA GLU A 312 10.37 16.96 25.29
C GLU A 312 9.13 17.61 24.65
N THR A 313 9.01 17.55 23.35
CA THR A 313 7.89 18.15 22.57
C THR A 313 6.56 17.43 22.77
N LEU A 314 6.55 16.20 23.28
CA LEU A 314 5.36 15.41 23.58
C LEU A 314 4.98 15.44 25.06
N LYS A 315 5.37 16.48 25.81
CA LYS A 315 4.98 16.62 27.22
C LYS A 315 3.47 16.83 27.35
N PRO A 316 2.84 16.18 28.32
CA PRO A 316 1.43 16.41 28.58
C PRO A 316 1.19 17.89 28.95
N TYR A 317 0.08 18.42 28.49
CA TYR A 317 -0.44 19.75 28.74
C TYR A 317 -0.39 20.14 30.22
N ILE A 318 0.03 21.36 30.52
CA ILE A 318 0.02 21.93 31.86
C ILE A 318 -1.16 22.91 31.96
N PRO A 319 -2.30 22.52 32.61
CA PRO A 319 -3.53 23.32 32.68
C PRO A 319 -3.33 24.72 33.27
N GLU A 320 -2.33 24.87 34.15
CA GLU A 320 -2.08 26.07 34.94
C GLU A 320 -1.63 27.28 34.13
N LYS A 321 -1.25 27.12 32.87
CA LYS A 321 -0.78 28.20 31.99
C LYS A 321 -1.79 28.67 30.96
N GLY A 322 -3.02 28.12 30.92
CA GLY A 322 -4.06 28.52 29.97
C GLY A 322 -3.72 28.21 28.50
N LEU A 323 -2.77 27.34 28.26
CA LEU A 323 -2.39 26.90 26.93
C LEU A 323 -3.19 25.65 26.52
N PHE A 324 -3.75 25.67 25.35
CA PHE A 324 -4.41 24.51 24.74
C PHE A 324 -3.43 23.83 23.80
N GLN A 325 -3.13 22.56 24.05
CA GLN A 325 -2.35 21.72 23.15
C GLN A 325 -3.31 20.99 22.22
N VAL A 326 -3.16 21.16 20.92
CA VAL A 326 -3.81 20.33 19.93
C VAL A 326 -2.89 19.14 19.69
N SER A 327 -3.25 17.98 20.24
CA SER A 327 -2.52 16.74 19.98
C SER A 327 -2.95 16.21 18.62
N LEU A 328 -2.06 16.22 17.67
CA LEU A 328 -2.23 15.47 16.43
C LEU A 328 -1.82 14.02 16.70
N VAL A 329 -2.78 13.11 16.61
CA VAL A 329 -2.50 11.68 16.77
C VAL A 329 -2.06 11.16 15.41
N THR A 330 -0.79 10.79 15.32
CA THR A 330 -0.20 10.15 14.14
C THR A 330 0.32 8.77 14.53
N GLU A 331 0.17 7.79 13.64
CA GLU A 331 0.60 6.42 13.90
C GLU A 331 2.13 6.26 13.76
N SER A 332 2.79 7.22 13.07
CA SER A 332 4.23 7.15 12.82
C SER A 332 4.82 8.51 12.42
N TYR A 333 6.14 8.65 12.55
CA TYR A 333 6.89 9.81 12.01
C TYR A 333 6.72 9.97 10.51
N LEU A 334 6.57 8.88 9.77
CA LEU A 334 6.31 8.90 8.35
C LEU A 334 4.97 9.56 8.03
N GLU A 335 3.93 9.25 8.80
CA GLU A 335 2.61 9.87 8.65
C GLU A 335 2.64 11.36 8.99
N THR A 336 3.36 11.75 10.04
CA THR A 336 3.61 13.16 10.37
C THR A 336 4.31 13.88 9.22
N SER A 337 5.32 13.27 8.60
CA SER A 337 6.02 13.81 7.44
C SER A 337 5.10 13.97 6.22
N PHE A 338 4.21 13.01 5.96
CA PHE A 338 3.21 13.14 4.90
C PHE A 338 2.19 14.24 5.18
N MET A 339 1.77 14.41 6.42
CA MET A 339 0.85 15.48 6.82
C MET A 339 1.48 16.85 6.60
N ILE A 340 2.72 17.04 7.04
CA ILE A 340 3.51 18.26 6.80
C ILE A 340 3.62 18.52 5.28
N SER A 341 3.97 17.51 4.50
CA SER A 341 4.09 17.63 3.04
C SER A 341 2.77 18.03 2.37
N ASN A 342 1.65 17.46 2.83
CA ASN A 342 0.32 17.77 2.27
C ASN A 342 -0.13 19.19 2.63
N LEU A 343 0.13 19.64 3.85
CA LEU A 343 -0.16 21.02 4.25
C LEU A 343 0.67 22.03 3.45
N LEU A 344 1.96 21.76 3.24
CA LEU A 344 2.82 22.58 2.38
C LEU A 344 2.29 22.66 0.94
N LYS A 345 1.86 21.54 0.36
CA LYS A 345 1.25 21.50 -0.99
C LYS A 345 -0.02 22.36 -1.06
N VAL A 346 -0.88 22.30 -0.04
CA VAL A 346 -2.09 23.13 0.01
C VAL A 346 -1.71 24.61 0.09
N CYS A 347 -0.70 24.98 0.87
CA CYS A 347 -0.21 26.34 0.93
C CYS A 347 0.34 26.84 -0.42
N ILE A 348 1.13 26.01 -1.10
CA ILE A 348 1.67 26.33 -2.44
C ILE A 348 0.53 26.52 -3.43
N MET A 349 -0.43 25.60 -3.48
CA MET A 349 -1.60 25.72 -4.35
C MET A 349 -2.41 26.98 -4.06
N ALA A 350 -2.58 27.36 -2.79
CA ALA A 350 -3.30 28.57 -2.41
C ALA A 350 -2.59 29.85 -2.85
N LEU A 351 -1.25 29.83 -2.92
CA LEU A 351 -0.44 30.98 -3.40
C LEU A 351 -0.36 31.05 -4.93
N GLU A 352 -0.51 29.95 -5.64
CA GLU A 352 -0.48 29.90 -7.11
C GLU A 352 -1.80 30.32 -7.78
N ILE A 353 -2.90 30.39 -7.03
CA ILE A 353 -4.21 30.79 -7.56
C ILE A 353 -4.32 32.31 -7.59
N GLU A 354 -4.11 32.93 -8.75
CA GLU A 354 -4.23 34.40 -8.95
C GLU A 354 -5.67 34.93 -8.76
N HIS A 355 -6.71 34.09 -8.87
CA HIS A 355 -8.10 34.46 -8.65
C HIS A 355 -8.87 33.37 -7.95
N LEU A 356 -9.13 33.54 -6.65
CA LEU A 356 -10.05 32.69 -5.91
C LEU A 356 -11.49 33.05 -6.24
N PRO A 357 -12.29 32.13 -6.81
CA PRO A 357 -13.71 32.40 -7.10
C PRO A 357 -14.61 32.42 -5.86
N ASN A 358 -14.03 32.29 -4.65
CA ASN A 358 -14.81 32.14 -3.42
C ASN A 358 -14.63 33.34 -2.49
N LEU A 359 -15.67 34.18 -2.44
CA LEU A 359 -15.76 35.38 -1.58
C LEU A 359 -15.71 35.09 -0.06
N THR A 360 -15.65 33.82 0.34
CA THR A 360 -15.66 33.38 1.76
C THR A 360 -14.27 33.32 2.38
N ILE A 361 -13.21 33.29 1.59
CA ILE A 361 -11.83 33.27 2.12
C ILE A 361 -11.26 34.69 2.03
N GLN A 362 -11.28 35.38 3.18
CA GLN A 362 -10.64 36.69 3.31
C GLN A 362 -9.16 36.51 3.62
N SER A 363 -8.30 37.25 2.92
CA SER A 363 -6.84 37.29 3.15
C SER A 363 -6.16 35.90 3.08
N PRO A 364 -6.12 35.24 1.92
CA PRO A 364 -5.51 33.90 1.78
C PRO A 364 -4.03 33.89 2.21
N GLU A 365 -3.30 34.99 2.02
CA GLU A 365 -1.91 35.13 2.46
C GLU A 365 -1.76 35.04 4.00
N HIS A 366 -2.70 35.60 4.75
CA HIS A 366 -2.71 35.51 6.21
C HIS A 366 -2.99 34.05 6.66
N ASN A 367 -3.96 33.39 6.05
CA ASN A 367 -4.29 32.00 6.32
C ASN A 367 -3.12 31.06 6.01
N VAL A 368 -2.43 31.30 4.89
CA VAL A 368 -1.23 30.54 4.52
C VAL A 368 -0.11 30.75 5.54
N LYS A 369 0.09 31.97 6.00
CA LYS A 369 1.11 32.28 7.03
C LYS A 369 0.81 31.57 8.35
N GLU A 370 -0.43 31.52 8.80
CA GLU A 370 -0.84 30.78 10.00
C GLU A 370 -0.62 29.27 9.84
N VAL A 371 -1.03 28.70 8.71
CA VAL A 371 -0.81 27.26 8.44
C VAL A 371 0.67 26.93 8.39
N LEU A 372 1.51 27.80 7.81
CA LEU A 372 2.97 27.63 7.84
C LEU A 372 3.52 27.68 9.25
N GLY A 373 2.97 28.51 10.13
CA GLY A 373 3.30 28.53 11.58
C GLY A 373 3.02 27.19 12.24
N TYR A 374 1.82 26.63 12.04
CA TYR A 374 1.46 25.31 12.56
C TYR A 374 2.35 24.19 11.99
N ILE A 375 2.73 24.28 10.71
CA ILE A 375 3.65 23.31 10.12
C ILE A 375 5.02 23.35 10.79
N LEU A 376 5.54 24.55 11.09
CA LEU A 376 6.80 24.71 11.79
C LEU A 376 6.76 24.09 13.20
N ASP A 377 5.66 24.27 13.92
CA ASP A 377 5.45 23.69 15.24
C ASP A 377 5.28 22.16 15.21
N MET A 378 4.91 21.60 14.04
CA MET A 378 4.76 20.16 13.84
C MET A 378 6.06 19.44 13.47
N ILE A 379 7.14 20.16 13.15
CA ILE A 379 8.41 19.53 12.78
C ILE A 379 9.05 18.96 14.05
N PRO A 380 9.17 17.64 14.17
CA PRO A 380 9.68 16.99 15.38
C PRO A 380 11.21 17.01 15.39
N HIS A 381 11.80 18.18 15.59
CA HIS A 381 13.26 18.37 15.55
C HIS A 381 14.01 17.50 16.56
N GLU A 382 13.48 17.38 17.77
CA GLU A 382 14.08 16.57 18.85
C GLU A 382 14.03 15.08 18.53
N GLU A 383 12.94 14.62 17.96
CA GLU A 383 12.76 13.23 17.55
C GLU A 383 13.64 12.88 16.34
N MET A 384 13.85 13.82 15.42
CA MET A 384 14.78 13.65 14.30
C MET A 384 16.23 13.56 14.81
N GLU A 385 16.63 14.38 15.78
CA GLU A 385 17.95 14.28 16.42
C GLU A 385 18.12 12.94 17.16
N PHE A 386 17.05 12.46 17.81
CA PHE A 386 17.03 11.14 18.42
C PHE A 386 17.25 10.03 17.40
N LEU A 387 16.52 10.05 16.28
CA LEU A 387 16.68 9.06 15.20
C LEU A 387 18.08 9.08 14.60
N ASP A 388 18.66 10.25 14.41
CA ASP A 388 20.06 10.41 13.98
C ASP A 388 21.06 9.78 14.96
N LYS A 389 20.84 9.96 16.27
CA LYS A 389 21.67 9.35 17.30
C LYS A 389 21.51 7.84 17.35
N VAL A 390 20.29 7.32 17.20
CA VAL A 390 20.03 5.87 17.10
C VAL A 390 20.67 5.29 15.83
N GLY A 391 20.54 5.94 14.68
CA GLY A 391 21.19 5.52 13.44
C GLY A 391 22.72 5.38 13.58
N LYS A 392 23.37 6.31 14.28
CA LYS A 392 24.81 6.25 14.57
C LYS A 392 25.21 5.17 15.57
N LEU A 393 24.28 4.65 16.37
CA LEU A 393 24.52 3.54 17.30
C LEU A 393 24.32 2.17 16.67
N LEU A 394 23.62 2.12 15.55
CA LEU A 394 23.32 0.88 14.81
C LEU A 394 24.30 0.60 13.66
N LEU A 395 25.11 1.60 13.27
CA LEU A 395 26.25 1.50 12.36
C LEU A 395 27.55 1.17 13.11
#